data_7e0824cf22241bb20d04328d894de9ae
#
_entry.id   7e0824cf22241bb20d04328d894de9ae
#
_cell.length_a   1.000
_cell.length_b   1.000
_cell.length_c   1.000
_cell.angle_alpha   90.00
_cell.angle_beta   90.00
_cell.angle_gamma   90.00
#
_symmetry.space_group_name_H-M   'P 1'
#
loop_
_entity.id
_entity.type
_entity.pdbx_description
1 polymer ?
#
loop_
_entity_poly.entity_id
_entity_poly.type
_entity_poly.pdbx_seq_one_letter_code
_entity_poly.pdbx_strand_id
1 'polypeptide(L)'
;LLPEPGVMARNDLFARESNRLSEAAARSLFARLPHIGVEAVTHLITVTCTGFSAPGFDFHLVNALGLRPDILRSHIAFMGCFAGFPAMRLARDICTAHPEALVLVVSVELCSLHFQQKTEMDFMIANSLFADGAAAVLVGPAVRPAVSPAADGQGAQLLMGGFASRIIPGSEQDMAWKIGENAFDMRLSAYVPRLIEQNIRPIVDDLLATNRTAFSDIDIW
;
A
#
# COMPACT_ATOMS: atom_id res chain seq x y z
N LEU A 1 14.81 18.31 26.74
CA LEU A 1 14.04 17.60 25.73
C LEU A 1 12.55 17.87 25.97
N LEU A 2 11.81 18.22 24.92
CA LEU A 2 10.36 18.34 25.01
C LEU A 2 9.76 16.94 25.21
N PRO A 3 8.66 16.81 25.99
CA PRO A 3 8.01 15.53 26.14
C PRO A 3 7.50 15.02 24.77
N GLU A 4 7.65 13.72 24.53
CA GLU A 4 7.13 13.11 23.30
C GLU A 4 5.58 13.18 23.29
N PRO A 5 4.96 13.47 22.14
CA PRO A 5 3.52 13.45 22.04
C PRO A 5 2.99 12.01 22.21
N GLY A 6 1.86 11.88 22.89
CA GLY A 6 1.19 10.59 23.04
C GLY A 6 0.49 10.13 21.76
N VAL A 7 0.03 8.87 21.76
CA VAL A 7 -0.65 8.22 20.61
C VAL A 7 -1.81 9.04 20.07
N MET A 8 -2.62 9.64 20.93
CA MET A 8 -3.77 10.45 20.52
C MET A 8 -3.35 11.63 19.65
N ALA A 9 -2.37 12.43 20.11
CA ALA A 9 -1.90 13.59 19.35
C ALA A 9 -1.25 13.20 18.01
N ARG A 10 -0.53 12.07 17.97
CA ARG A 10 0.06 11.50 16.74
C ARG A 10 -1.03 11.05 15.77
N ASN A 11 -2.08 10.41 16.29
CA ASN A 11 -3.20 9.95 15.48
C ASN A 11 -4.09 11.10 14.96
N ASP A 12 -4.26 12.18 15.72
CA ASP A 12 -4.94 13.39 15.24
C ASP A 12 -4.17 14.03 14.07
N LEU A 13 -2.83 14.03 14.17
CA LEU A 13 -1.97 14.49 13.09
C LEU A 13 -2.07 13.55 11.87
N PHE A 14 -2.09 12.24 12.10
CA PHE A 14 -2.30 11.25 11.04
C PHE A 14 -3.61 11.51 10.30
N ALA A 15 -4.73 11.67 11.00
CA ALA A 15 -6.04 11.89 10.37
C ALA A 15 -6.05 13.12 9.46
N ARG A 16 -5.35 14.20 9.84
CA ARG A 16 -5.23 15.41 9.04
C ARG A 16 -4.31 15.22 7.83
N GLU A 17 -3.10 14.71 8.06
CA GLU A 17 -2.07 14.63 7.02
C GLU A 17 -2.32 13.49 6.03
N SER A 18 -2.94 12.38 6.46
CA SER A 18 -3.35 11.31 5.55
C SER A 18 -4.39 11.79 4.54
N ASN A 19 -5.33 12.64 4.95
CA ASN A 19 -6.27 13.29 4.04
C ASN A 19 -5.55 14.10 2.96
N ARG A 20 -4.62 14.96 3.38
CA ARG A 20 -3.86 15.83 2.47
C ARG A 20 -2.98 15.04 1.50
N LEU A 21 -2.27 14.04 1.99
CA LEU A 21 -1.33 13.26 1.18
C LEU A 21 -2.04 12.29 0.24
N SER A 22 -3.11 11.64 0.71
CA SER A 22 -3.91 10.77 -0.14
C SER A 22 -4.55 11.51 -1.31
N GLU A 23 -5.10 12.70 -1.04
CA GLU A 23 -5.66 13.57 -2.07
C GLU A 23 -4.58 14.02 -3.07
N ALA A 24 -3.42 14.45 -2.61
CA ALA A 24 -2.32 14.85 -3.48
C ALA A 24 -1.85 13.70 -4.38
N ALA A 25 -1.71 12.49 -3.84
CA ALA A 25 -1.33 11.31 -4.62
C ALA A 25 -2.38 10.96 -5.68
N ALA A 26 -3.66 10.96 -5.30
CA ALA A 26 -4.75 10.67 -6.24
C ALA A 26 -4.88 11.74 -7.33
N ARG A 27 -4.80 13.03 -6.99
CA ARG A 27 -4.80 14.10 -7.99
C ARG A 27 -3.62 14.02 -8.95
N SER A 28 -2.42 13.69 -8.43
CA SER A 28 -1.24 13.48 -9.27
C SER A 28 -1.42 12.33 -10.25
N LEU A 29 -2.10 11.24 -9.83
CA LEU A 29 -2.44 10.12 -10.71
C LEU A 29 -3.37 10.57 -11.84
N PHE A 30 -4.51 11.22 -11.51
CA PHE A 30 -5.48 11.66 -12.53
C PHE A 30 -4.91 12.74 -13.46
N ALA A 31 -4.02 13.59 -12.99
CA ALA A 31 -3.33 14.55 -13.86
C ALA A 31 -2.48 13.88 -14.95
N ARG A 32 -2.01 12.66 -14.73
CA ARG A 32 -1.29 11.83 -15.71
C ARG A 32 -2.23 11.02 -16.62
N LEU A 33 -3.51 10.95 -16.27
CA LEU A 33 -4.53 10.17 -16.98
C LEU A 33 -5.72 11.07 -17.37
N PRO A 34 -5.50 12.17 -18.14
CA PRO A 34 -6.52 13.17 -18.41
C PRO A 34 -7.72 12.64 -19.18
N HIS A 35 -7.60 11.48 -19.80
CA HIS A 35 -8.66 10.80 -20.52
C HIS A 35 -9.57 9.92 -19.63
N ILE A 36 -9.25 9.79 -18.35
CA ILE A 36 -10.03 9.02 -17.38
C ILE A 36 -10.64 9.98 -16.36
N GLY A 37 -11.95 10.12 -16.40
CA GLY A 37 -12.68 10.92 -15.42
C GLY A 37 -12.78 10.23 -14.06
N VAL A 38 -12.78 11.02 -12.99
CA VAL A 38 -12.93 10.50 -11.62
C VAL A 38 -14.26 9.79 -11.39
N GLU A 39 -15.30 10.21 -12.13
CA GLU A 39 -16.64 9.61 -12.11
C GLU A 39 -16.68 8.15 -12.62
N ALA A 40 -15.66 7.74 -13.37
CA ALA A 40 -15.54 6.37 -13.84
C ALA A 40 -15.09 5.39 -12.73
N VAL A 41 -14.55 5.90 -11.63
CA VAL A 41 -14.10 5.07 -10.51
C VAL A 41 -15.28 4.45 -9.81
N THR A 42 -15.29 3.14 -9.73
CA THR A 42 -16.36 2.33 -9.12
C THR A 42 -16.02 1.83 -7.72
N HIS A 43 -14.73 1.63 -7.45
CA HIS A 43 -14.23 1.10 -6.18
C HIS A 43 -13.06 1.93 -5.69
N LEU A 44 -13.00 2.13 -4.37
CA LEU A 44 -11.89 2.77 -3.67
C LEU A 44 -11.33 1.79 -2.64
N ILE A 45 -10.05 1.47 -2.75
CA ILE A 45 -9.33 0.70 -1.74
C ILE A 45 -8.29 1.62 -1.11
N THR A 46 -8.34 1.76 0.20
CA THR A 46 -7.35 2.54 0.96
C THR A 46 -6.52 1.65 1.86
N VAL A 47 -5.24 1.99 2.02
CA VAL A 47 -4.25 1.17 2.75
C VAL A 47 -3.46 2.05 3.70
N THR A 48 -3.35 1.63 4.97
CA THR A 48 -2.44 2.23 5.95
C THR A 48 -2.18 1.31 7.15
N CYS A 49 -1.03 1.47 7.77
CA CYS A 49 -0.69 0.85 9.05
C CYS A 49 -0.26 1.86 10.12
N THR A 50 -0.26 3.16 9.82
CA THR A 50 0.34 4.19 10.67
C THR A 50 -0.66 5.11 11.36
N GLY A 51 -1.96 4.80 11.29
CA GLY A 51 -2.99 5.53 12.03
C GLY A 51 -4.39 5.04 11.74
N PHE A 52 -5.36 5.58 12.47
CA PHE A 52 -6.77 5.22 12.38
C PHE A 52 -7.66 6.45 12.47
N SER A 53 -8.71 6.48 11.68
CA SER A 53 -9.83 7.40 11.85
C SER A 53 -11.09 6.83 11.20
N ALA A 54 -12.22 7.12 11.80
CA ALA A 54 -13.54 6.83 11.24
C ALA A 54 -14.45 8.03 11.45
N PRO A 55 -14.82 8.76 10.37
CA PRO A 55 -14.46 8.51 8.96
C PRO A 55 -12.97 8.64 8.70
N GLY A 56 -12.46 7.82 7.77
CA GLY A 56 -11.05 7.83 7.37
C GLY A 56 -10.78 8.67 6.12
N PHE A 57 -9.53 8.63 5.64
CA PHE A 57 -9.17 9.32 4.40
C PHE A 57 -9.87 8.75 3.15
N ASP A 58 -10.44 7.56 3.23
CA ASP A 58 -11.34 7.02 2.21
C ASP A 58 -12.58 7.90 2.02
N PHE A 59 -13.21 8.32 3.13
CA PHE A 59 -14.35 9.25 3.09
C PHE A 59 -13.92 10.64 2.59
N HIS A 60 -12.76 11.12 3.04
CA HIS A 60 -12.20 12.37 2.55
C HIS A 60 -12.00 12.36 1.03
N LEU A 61 -11.41 11.29 0.48
CA LEU A 61 -11.15 11.15 -0.95
C LEU A 61 -12.44 11.18 -1.79
N VAL A 62 -13.52 10.55 -1.31
CA VAL A 62 -14.81 10.59 -2.01
C VAL A 62 -15.26 12.04 -2.22
N ASN A 63 -15.20 12.86 -1.18
CA ASN A 63 -15.63 14.26 -1.24
C ASN A 63 -14.63 15.14 -1.99
N ALA A 64 -13.34 15.03 -1.69
CA ALA A 64 -12.31 15.90 -2.22
C ALA A 64 -12.06 15.70 -3.73
N LEU A 65 -12.20 14.48 -4.22
CA LEU A 65 -12.04 14.17 -5.65
C LEU A 65 -13.35 14.27 -6.43
N GLY A 66 -14.50 14.34 -5.76
CA GLY A 66 -15.81 14.29 -6.41
C GLY A 66 -16.14 12.90 -6.97
N LEU A 67 -15.70 11.83 -6.25
CA LEU A 67 -16.06 10.46 -6.62
C LEU A 67 -17.57 10.23 -6.44
N ARG A 68 -18.10 9.23 -7.10
CA ARG A 68 -19.52 8.88 -6.99
C ARG A 68 -19.92 8.58 -5.54
N PRO A 69 -21.10 9.00 -5.09
CA PRO A 69 -21.53 8.75 -3.70
C PRO A 69 -21.87 7.29 -3.42
N ASP A 70 -22.10 6.48 -4.47
CA ASP A 70 -22.37 5.04 -4.41
C ASP A 70 -21.10 4.17 -4.60
N ILE A 71 -19.91 4.78 -4.58
CA ILE A 71 -18.64 4.08 -4.71
C ILE A 71 -18.46 3.02 -3.62
N LEU A 72 -18.04 1.83 -4.01
CA LEU A 72 -17.75 0.76 -3.07
C LEU A 72 -16.38 0.97 -2.44
N ARG A 73 -16.32 1.02 -1.09
CA ARG A 73 -15.09 1.32 -0.35
C ARG A 73 -14.61 0.11 0.44
N SER A 74 -13.30 -0.12 0.42
CA SER A 74 -12.62 -1.10 1.27
C SER A 74 -11.39 -0.45 1.90
N HIS A 75 -11.17 -0.71 3.18
CA HIS A 75 -10.01 -0.21 3.90
C HIS A 75 -9.18 -1.36 4.43
N ILE A 76 -7.91 -1.44 4.02
CA ILE A 76 -6.96 -2.45 4.47
C ILE A 76 -6.02 -1.78 5.47
N ALA A 77 -6.25 -2.05 6.73
CA ALA A 77 -5.51 -1.41 7.82
C ALA A 77 -4.78 -2.44 8.67
N PHE A 78 -3.63 -2.05 9.19
CA PHE A 78 -2.86 -2.79 10.19
C PHE A 78 -2.48 -4.23 9.78
N MET A 79 -2.25 -4.46 8.48
CA MET A 79 -1.77 -5.74 7.97
C MET A 79 -0.23 -5.81 7.84
N GLY A 80 0.46 -4.71 8.07
CA GLY A 80 1.91 -4.59 7.88
C GLY A 80 2.29 -3.99 6.52
N CYS A 81 3.58 -3.81 6.30
CA CYS A 81 4.14 -3.11 5.14
C CYS A 81 3.80 -3.76 3.79
N PHE A 82 3.40 -5.02 3.77
CA PHE A 82 3.02 -5.73 2.54
C PHE A 82 1.56 -5.45 2.10
N ALA A 83 0.78 -4.69 2.87
CA ALA A 83 -0.66 -4.49 2.67
C ALA A 83 -1.03 -3.96 1.27
N GLY A 84 -0.11 -3.31 0.57
CA GLY A 84 -0.27 -2.93 -0.83
C GLY A 84 -0.50 -4.13 -1.77
N PHE A 85 0.13 -5.28 -1.51
CA PHE A 85 -0.07 -6.48 -2.34
C PHE A 85 -1.47 -7.10 -2.18
N PRO A 86 -2.01 -7.31 -0.96
CA PRO A 86 -3.42 -7.64 -0.77
C PRO A 86 -4.38 -6.66 -1.44
N ALA A 87 -4.11 -5.34 -1.37
CA ALA A 87 -4.93 -4.32 -2.03
C ALA A 87 -4.92 -4.48 -3.55
N MET A 88 -3.76 -4.68 -4.16
CA MET A 88 -3.62 -4.91 -5.60
C MET A 88 -4.29 -6.22 -6.03
N ARG A 89 -4.17 -7.28 -5.22
CA ARG A 89 -4.88 -8.54 -5.47
C ARG A 89 -6.40 -8.34 -5.44
N LEU A 90 -6.90 -7.66 -4.41
CA LEU A 90 -8.33 -7.35 -4.29
C LEU A 90 -8.82 -6.53 -5.49
N ALA A 91 -8.06 -5.52 -5.92
CA ALA A 91 -8.40 -4.71 -7.09
C ALA A 91 -8.48 -5.56 -8.36
N ARG A 92 -7.50 -6.45 -8.60
CA ARG A 92 -7.53 -7.39 -9.72
C ARG A 92 -8.75 -8.31 -9.67
N ASP A 93 -9.04 -8.87 -8.51
CA ASP A 93 -10.16 -9.82 -8.32
C ASP A 93 -11.50 -9.11 -8.56
N ILE A 94 -11.65 -7.86 -8.13
CA ILE A 94 -12.81 -7.01 -8.45
C ILE A 94 -12.92 -6.82 -9.97
N CYS A 95 -11.86 -6.40 -10.65
CA CYS A 95 -11.87 -6.20 -12.10
C CYS A 95 -12.10 -7.49 -12.89
N THR A 96 -11.73 -8.64 -12.33
CA THR A 96 -12.01 -9.94 -12.93
C THR A 96 -13.49 -10.32 -12.81
N ALA A 97 -14.09 -10.03 -11.66
CA ALA A 97 -15.50 -10.31 -11.41
C ALA A 97 -16.44 -9.28 -12.08
N HIS A 98 -15.98 -8.05 -12.25
CA HIS A 98 -16.73 -6.92 -12.79
C HIS A 98 -15.93 -6.26 -13.92
N PRO A 99 -16.13 -6.66 -15.19
CA PRO A 99 -15.34 -6.16 -16.32
C PRO A 99 -15.42 -4.64 -16.56
N GLU A 100 -16.41 -3.96 -16.00
CA GLU A 100 -16.58 -2.50 -16.05
C GLU A 100 -15.97 -1.79 -14.84
N ALA A 101 -15.42 -2.55 -13.88
CA ALA A 101 -14.89 -1.95 -12.65
C ALA A 101 -13.61 -1.16 -12.93
N LEU A 102 -13.53 0.01 -12.31
CA LEU A 102 -12.32 0.82 -12.22
C LEU A 102 -12.02 1.07 -10.74
N VAL A 103 -10.89 0.57 -10.27
CA VAL A 103 -10.54 0.55 -8.85
C VAL A 103 -9.40 1.54 -8.59
N LEU A 104 -9.66 2.54 -7.76
CA LEU A 104 -8.64 3.43 -7.23
C LEU A 104 -8.06 2.83 -5.96
N VAL A 105 -6.77 2.54 -5.94
CA VAL A 105 -6.03 2.09 -4.75
C VAL A 105 -5.17 3.25 -4.27
N VAL A 106 -5.31 3.64 -3.00
CA VAL A 106 -4.52 4.71 -2.38
C VAL A 106 -3.90 4.22 -1.09
N SER A 107 -2.59 4.30 -0.98
CA SER A 107 -1.83 3.96 0.22
C SER A 107 -1.19 5.20 0.82
N VAL A 108 -1.27 5.33 2.15
CA VAL A 108 -0.61 6.41 2.90
C VAL A 108 0.05 5.84 4.14
N GLU A 109 1.33 6.13 4.30
CA GLU A 109 2.06 5.80 5.53
C GLU A 109 2.77 7.04 6.07
N LEU A 110 2.60 7.28 7.36
CA LEU A 110 3.20 8.39 8.10
C LEU A 110 4.07 7.84 9.24
N CYS A 111 5.12 7.15 8.89
CA CYS A 111 6.01 6.46 9.83
C CYS A 111 6.71 7.43 10.77
N SER A 112 7.01 8.66 10.31
CA SER A 112 7.65 9.70 11.12
C SER A 112 6.84 10.08 12.36
N LEU A 113 5.51 9.90 12.33
CA LEU A 113 4.64 10.13 13.47
C LEU A 113 4.94 9.20 14.65
N HIS A 114 5.56 8.05 14.40
CA HIS A 114 5.86 7.04 15.40
C HIS A 114 7.32 7.03 15.83
N PHE A 115 8.09 8.04 15.39
CA PHE A 115 9.45 8.26 15.89
C PHE A 115 9.46 8.37 17.43
N GLN A 116 10.35 7.62 18.06
CA GLN A 116 10.55 7.62 19.50
C GLN A 116 12.04 7.75 19.82
N GLN A 117 12.37 8.53 20.86
CA GLN A 117 13.74 8.73 21.33
C GLN A 117 14.19 7.54 22.21
N LYS A 118 14.13 6.35 21.66
CA LYS A 118 14.58 5.11 22.29
C LYS A 118 15.94 4.71 21.72
N THR A 119 16.79 4.14 22.57
CA THR A 119 18.18 3.76 22.25
C THR A 119 18.33 2.27 21.94
N GLU A 120 17.29 1.50 22.09
CA GLU A 120 17.28 0.08 21.70
C GLU A 120 17.48 -0.05 20.18
N MET A 121 18.27 -1.04 19.78
CA MET A 121 18.70 -1.22 18.40
C MET A 121 17.53 -1.28 17.40
N ASP A 122 16.45 -1.98 17.74
CA ASP A 122 15.26 -2.11 16.90
C ASP A 122 14.65 -0.74 16.56
N PHE A 123 14.56 0.16 17.57
CA PHE A 123 14.06 1.52 17.36
C PHE A 123 15.01 2.39 16.55
N MET A 124 16.32 2.27 16.78
CA MET A 124 17.33 3.01 16.01
C MET A 124 17.29 2.61 14.53
N ILE A 125 17.20 1.31 14.26
CA ILE A 125 17.08 0.80 12.88
C ILE A 125 15.77 1.27 12.26
N ALA A 126 14.63 1.11 12.95
CA ALA A 126 13.32 1.53 12.45
C ALA A 126 13.30 3.04 12.14
N ASN A 127 13.77 3.87 13.07
CA ASN A 127 13.84 5.33 12.90
C ASN A 127 14.72 5.77 11.72
N SER A 128 15.70 4.95 11.31
CA SER A 128 16.58 5.26 10.19
C SER A 128 16.07 4.78 8.84
N LEU A 129 15.19 3.79 8.82
CA LEU A 129 14.71 3.14 7.59
C LEU A 129 13.33 3.62 7.15
N PHE A 130 12.42 3.85 8.10
CA PHE A 130 11.03 4.16 7.76
C PHE A 130 10.84 5.65 7.53
N ALA A 131 10.03 5.98 6.53
CA ALA A 131 9.71 7.34 6.12
C ALA A 131 8.23 7.45 5.73
N ASP A 132 7.79 8.69 5.50
CA ASP A 132 6.44 8.99 5.09
C ASP A 132 6.28 8.84 3.58
N GLY A 133 5.10 8.42 3.14
CA GLY A 133 4.80 8.31 1.73
C GLY A 133 3.32 8.15 1.45
N ALA A 134 2.93 8.54 0.23
CA ALA A 134 1.62 8.27 -0.33
C ALA A 134 1.73 7.88 -1.80
N ALA A 135 0.94 6.91 -2.21
CA ALA A 135 0.88 6.43 -3.58
C ALA A 135 -0.56 6.15 -4.00
N ALA A 136 -0.85 6.36 -5.28
CA ALA A 136 -2.14 6.03 -5.87
C ALA A 136 -1.94 5.25 -7.17
N VAL A 137 -2.80 4.24 -7.38
CA VAL A 137 -2.81 3.40 -8.58
C VAL A 137 -4.25 3.23 -9.04
N LEU A 138 -4.46 3.25 -10.35
CA LEU A 138 -5.74 2.93 -10.96
C LEU A 138 -5.65 1.55 -11.60
N VAL A 139 -6.56 0.67 -11.24
CA VAL A 139 -6.65 -0.71 -11.73
C VAL A 139 -7.94 -0.87 -12.49
N GLY A 140 -7.84 -1.31 -13.73
CA GLY A 140 -8.99 -1.61 -14.59
C GLY A 140 -8.94 -3.03 -15.11
N PRO A 141 -9.98 -3.46 -15.85
CA PRO A 141 -9.99 -4.74 -16.52
C PRO A 141 -8.83 -4.84 -17.51
N ALA A 142 -8.26 -6.02 -17.62
CA ALA A 142 -7.22 -6.28 -18.61
C ALA A 142 -7.81 -6.18 -20.01
N VAL A 143 -7.86 -4.98 -20.56
CA VAL A 143 -8.06 -4.82 -22.00
C VAL A 143 -6.77 -5.29 -22.63
N ARG A 144 -6.81 -6.38 -23.40
CA ARG A 144 -5.66 -6.76 -24.25
C ARG A 144 -5.38 -5.58 -25.17
N PRO A 145 -4.35 -4.80 -24.96
CA PRO A 145 -3.99 -3.81 -25.93
C PRO A 145 -3.13 -4.52 -26.98
N ALA A 146 -3.53 -4.37 -28.20
CA ALA A 146 -2.54 -4.14 -29.23
C ALA A 146 -1.90 -2.74 -28.95
N VAL A 147 -1.19 -2.56 -27.86
CA VAL A 147 -0.56 -1.26 -27.55
C VAL A 147 0.92 -1.51 -27.33
N SER A 148 1.68 -1.10 -28.32
CA SER A 148 3.05 -0.65 -28.12
C SER A 148 3.07 0.33 -26.94
N PRO A 149 4.13 0.31 -26.07
CA PRO A 149 4.33 1.38 -25.10
C PRO A 149 4.21 2.71 -25.86
N ALA A 150 3.38 3.59 -25.35
CA ALA A 150 3.26 4.92 -25.93
C ALA A 150 4.67 5.52 -26.03
N ALA A 151 5.07 5.92 -27.22
CA ALA A 151 6.42 6.43 -27.52
C ALA A 151 6.75 7.74 -26.79
N ASP A 152 5.80 8.27 -26.03
CA ASP A 152 5.83 9.53 -25.31
C ASP A 152 5.94 9.39 -23.77
N GLY A 153 6.16 8.17 -23.25
CA GLY A 153 6.36 7.94 -21.80
C GLY A 153 5.15 8.24 -20.92
N GLN A 154 3.99 8.54 -21.50
CA GLN A 154 2.76 8.78 -20.77
C GLN A 154 2.01 7.45 -20.53
N GLY A 155 2.13 6.94 -19.30
CA GLY A 155 1.27 5.89 -18.80
C GLY A 155 1.63 4.48 -19.23
N ALA A 156 2.79 3.97 -18.79
CA ALA A 156 3.07 2.54 -18.89
C ALA A 156 1.94 1.75 -18.22
N GLN A 157 1.24 0.92 -18.99
CA GLN A 157 0.27 -0.02 -18.46
C GLN A 157 1.01 -1.30 -18.08
N LEU A 158 0.83 -1.72 -16.83
CA LEU A 158 1.35 -2.98 -16.33
C LEU A 158 0.20 -3.98 -16.19
N LEU A 159 0.39 -5.17 -16.71
CA LEU A 159 -0.53 -6.28 -16.47
C LEU A 159 -0.17 -6.95 -15.15
N MET A 160 -1.15 -7.13 -14.28
CA MET A 160 -0.98 -7.91 -13.06
C MET A 160 -1.20 -9.40 -13.38
N GLY A 161 -0.16 -10.18 -13.17
CA GLY A 161 -0.20 -11.64 -13.25
C GLY A 161 -0.75 -12.28 -11.99
N GLY A 162 -0.13 -13.35 -11.54
CA GLY A 162 -0.48 -14.04 -10.30
C GLY A 162 0.08 -13.37 -9.07
N PHE A 163 -0.43 -13.81 -7.93
CA PHE A 163 0.04 -13.43 -6.60
C PHE A 163 0.39 -14.69 -5.81
N ALA A 164 1.45 -14.64 -5.03
CA ALA A 164 1.78 -15.66 -4.05
C ALA A 164 1.87 -15.02 -2.66
N SER A 165 1.55 -15.78 -1.64
CA SER A 165 1.67 -15.36 -0.25
C SER A 165 2.04 -16.55 0.61
N ARG A 166 2.96 -16.34 1.57
CA ARG A 166 3.38 -17.38 2.51
C ARG A 166 3.59 -16.77 3.88
N ILE A 167 3.12 -17.46 4.90
CA ILE A 167 3.43 -17.15 6.29
C ILE A 167 4.64 -17.99 6.68
N ILE A 168 5.61 -17.38 7.33
CA ILE A 168 6.77 -18.06 7.92
C ILE A 168 6.43 -18.33 9.39
N PRO A 169 6.15 -19.58 9.78
CA PRO A 169 5.79 -19.89 11.16
C PRO A 169 6.90 -19.52 12.14
N GLY A 170 6.52 -18.95 13.29
CA GLY A 170 7.45 -18.58 14.36
C GLY A 170 8.20 -17.26 14.13
N SER A 171 7.86 -16.50 13.07
CA SER A 171 8.48 -15.20 12.76
C SER A 171 7.65 -13.98 13.19
N GLU A 172 6.56 -14.19 13.89
CA GLU A 172 5.62 -13.13 14.28
C GLU A 172 6.22 -12.06 15.20
N GLN A 173 7.34 -12.37 15.84
CA GLN A 173 8.06 -11.42 16.72
C GLN A 173 9.26 -10.76 16.03
N ASP A 174 9.64 -11.17 14.83
CA ASP A 174 10.80 -10.63 14.14
C ASP A 174 10.51 -9.29 13.45
N MET A 175 9.27 -9.11 13.00
CA MET A 175 8.78 -7.84 12.47
C MET A 175 7.36 -7.62 12.97
N ALA A 176 7.20 -6.81 14.01
CA ALA A 176 5.93 -6.58 14.66
C ALA A 176 5.64 -5.08 14.84
N TRP A 177 4.37 -4.72 14.74
CA TRP A 177 3.88 -3.37 14.87
C TRP A 177 2.70 -3.36 15.85
N LYS A 178 2.85 -2.65 16.97
CA LYS A 178 1.87 -2.65 18.07
C LYS A 178 1.53 -1.23 18.48
N ILE A 179 0.30 -1.02 18.91
CA ILE A 179 -0.10 0.24 19.54
C ILE A 179 0.51 0.30 20.93
N GLY A 180 1.43 1.22 21.14
CA GLY A 180 2.03 1.52 22.43
C GLY A 180 1.35 2.69 23.14
N GLU A 181 1.88 3.08 24.29
CA GLU A 181 1.32 4.19 25.08
C GLU A 181 1.57 5.56 24.43
N ASN A 182 2.75 5.77 23.87
CA ASN A 182 3.15 7.06 23.31
C ASN A 182 3.13 7.08 21.78
N ALA A 183 3.40 5.95 21.14
CA ALA A 183 3.42 5.80 19.69
C ALA A 183 3.12 4.34 19.34
N PHE A 184 3.10 4.00 18.03
CA PHE A 184 3.13 2.61 17.67
C PHE A 184 4.57 2.11 17.80
N ASP A 185 4.73 0.98 18.49
CA ASP A 185 6.02 0.37 18.75
C ASP A 185 6.39 -0.59 17.64
N MET A 186 7.50 -0.31 16.96
CA MET A 186 8.10 -1.19 15.97
C MET A 186 9.05 -2.15 16.65
N ARG A 187 8.91 -3.43 16.33
CA ARG A 187 9.93 -4.44 16.60
C ARG A 187 10.50 -4.90 15.26
N LEU A 188 11.78 -4.70 15.07
CA LEU A 188 12.50 -5.07 13.86
C LEU A 188 13.77 -5.83 14.23
N SER A 189 13.66 -7.15 14.21
CA SER A 189 14.75 -8.05 14.55
C SER A 189 15.87 -7.99 13.48
N ALA A 190 17.11 -8.04 13.93
CA ALA A 190 18.28 -8.19 13.06
C ALA A 190 18.26 -9.52 12.26
N TYR A 191 17.39 -10.45 12.58
CA TYR A 191 17.23 -11.73 11.88
C TYR A 191 16.33 -11.66 10.64
N VAL A 192 15.58 -10.57 10.43
CA VAL A 192 14.66 -10.41 9.29
C VAL A 192 15.35 -10.67 7.94
N PRO A 193 16.55 -10.13 7.64
CA PRO A 193 17.22 -10.43 6.37
C PRO A 193 17.49 -11.91 6.15
N ARG A 194 17.91 -12.63 7.21
CA ARG A 194 18.15 -14.08 7.16
C ARG A 194 16.87 -14.88 6.94
N LEU A 195 15.78 -14.47 7.56
CA LEU A 195 14.46 -15.09 7.36
C LEU A 195 14.00 -14.92 5.90
N ILE A 196 14.19 -13.75 5.32
CA ILE A 196 13.89 -13.52 3.91
C ILE A 196 14.76 -14.40 3.03
N GLU A 197 16.08 -14.39 3.21
CA GLU A 197 17.02 -15.18 2.43
C GLU A 197 16.66 -16.67 2.41
N GLN A 198 16.28 -17.23 3.57
CA GLN A 198 15.94 -18.63 3.72
C GLN A 198 14.57 -19.01 3.10
N ASN A 199 13.65 -18.06 2.95
CA ASN A 199 12.27 -18.34 2.59
C ASN A 199 11.84 -17.76 1.24
N ILE A 200 12.56 -16.81 0.67
CA ILE A 200 12.13 -16.10 -0.54
C ILE A 200 12.10 -17.02 -1.78
N ARG A 201 13.08 -17.92 -1.89
CA ARG A 201 13.20 -18.75 -3.08
C ARG A 201 11.99 -19.67 -3.31
N PRO A 202 11.48 -20.41 -2.33
CA PRO A 202 10.26 -21.20 -2.51
C PRO A 202 9.02 -20.37 -2.85
N ILE A 203 8.92 -19.12 -2.35
CA ILE A 203 7.80 -18.22 -2.67
C ILE A 203 7.86 -17.79 -4.14
N VAL A 204 9.06 -17.46 -4.61
CA VAL A 204 9.28 -17.09 -6.02
C VAL A 204 9.01 -18.29 -6.94
N ASP A 205 9.50 -19.48 -6.60
CA ASP A 205 9.29 -20.69 -7.39
C ASP A 205 7.78 -21.04 -7.49
N ASP A 206 7.02 -20.92 -6.39
CA ASP A 206 5.56 -21.09 -6.37
C ASP A 206 4.85 -20.04 -7.27
N LEU A 207 5.29 -18.78 -7.20
CA LEU A 207 4.75 -17.70 -8.02
C LEU A 207 4.98 -17.96 -9.51
N LEU A 208 6.20 -18.32 -9.88
CA LEU A 208 6.58 -18.60 -11.27
C LEU A 208 5.83 -19.81 -11.80
N ALA A 209 5.75 -20.90 -11.04
CA ALA A 209 4.99 -22.09 -11.40
C ALA A 209 3.52 -21.79 -11.64
N THR A 210 2.88 -21.01 -10.76
CA THR A 210 1.48 -20.59 -10.87
C THR A 210 1.24 -19.77 -12.14
N ASN A 211 2.21 -18.96 -12.55
CA ASN A 211 2.13 -18.13 -13.75
C ASN A 211 2.69 -18.82 -15.00
N ARG A 212 3.14 -20.07 -14.92
CA ARG A 212 3.78 -20.84 -16.02
C ARG A 212 4.94 -20.06 -16.66
N THR A 213 5.74 -19.41 -15.83
CA THR A 213 6.88 -18.57 -16.23
C THR A 213 8.14 -19.19 -15.66
N ALA A 214 9.22 -19.22 -16.42
CA ALA A 214 10.52 -19.67 -15.92
C ALA A 214 11.29 -18.49 -15.29
N PHE A 215 12.25 -18.82 -14.42
CA PHE A 215 13.10 -17.80 -13.81
C PHE A 215 13.88 -16.97 -14.85
N SER A 216 14.26 -17.62 -15.96
CA SER A 216 14.96 -16.99 -17.09
C SER A 216 14.11 -16.01 -17.89
N ASP A 217 12.77 -16.06 -17.74
CA ASP A 217 11.84 -15.23 -18.49
C ASP A 217 11.56 -13.90 -17.80
N ILE A 218 12.20 -13.66 -16.65
CA ILE A 218 12.05 -12.43 -15.88
C ILE A 218 13.19 -11.46 -16.23
N ASP A 219 12.85 -10.35 -16.84
CA ASP A 219 13.79 -9.31 -17.24
C ASP A 219 14.19 -8.39 -16.08
N ILE A 220 13.30 -8.19 -15.09
CA ILE A 220 13.50 -7.28 -13.94
C ILE A 220 13.03 -7.96 -12.67
N TRP A 221 13.88 -7.93 -11.66
CA TRP A 221 13.62 -8.45 -10.30
C TRP A 221 13.50 -7.34 -9.27
#